data_1d57826e1ac06322bfbfac7cb3ace75d
#
_entry.id   1d57826e1ac06322bfbfac7cb3ace75d
#
_cell.length_a   1.000
_cell.length_b   1.000
_cell.length_c   1.000
_cell.angle_alpha   90.00
_cell.angle_beta   90.00
_cell.angle_gamma   90.00
#
_symmetry.space_group_name_H-M   'P 1'
#
loop_
_entity.id
_entity.type
_entity.pdbx_description
1 polymer ?
#
loop_
_entity_poly.entity_id
_entity_poly.type
_entity_poly.pdbx_seq_one_letter_code
_entity_poly.pdbx_strand_id
1 'polypeptide(L)'
;MNLTQVEDEYMIAVQDLVRKASGLGIERFILPIGNDGMNSEGMRGTTTKGTPQQDSGGWKDTFRGYWQLMTTAIDFLKEKAPVDIIVISGNHDYERMFYAGDVLAGWYRNDADVTVDNSYSSRKYYEYGKNMLMFTHGDKEKPADMPLIMATENPEMFARTSHREVHCGHLHKEMVNEYRGIKVRFIPSICPNDEWHKQMGYEAKRTGQAYIWNKFKGLEGYLQTNVRI
;
A
#
# COMPACT_ATOMS: atom_id res chain seq x y z
N MET A 1 -4.37 4.44 20.37
CA MET A 1 -3.81 5.60 19.60
C MET A 1 -5.00 6.37 19.06
N ASN A 2 -5.00 7.69 19.10
CA ASN A 2 -6.07 8.49 18.50
C ASN A 2 -5.74 8.78 17.01
N LEU A 3 -6.73 9.21 16.24
CA LEU A 3 -6.59 9.45 14.80
C LEU A 3 -5.44 10.44 14.48
N THR A 4 -5.35 11.55 15.20
CA THR A 4 -4.30 12.56 15.00
C THR A 4 -2.88 11.99 15.16
N GLN A 5 -2.68 11.12 16.15
CA GLN A 5 -1.37 10.46 16.33
C GLN A 5 -1.02 9.54 15.15
N VAL A 6 -2.01 8.83 14.59
CA VAL A 6 -1.79 7.98 13.40
C VAL A 6 -1.43 8.82 12.20
N GLU A 7 -2.13 9.94 12.00
CA GLU A 7 -1.89 10.89 10.91
C GLU A 7 -0.48 11.49 10.99
N ASP A 8 -0.07 11.95 12.18
CA ASP A 8 1.26 12.52 12.41
C ASP A 8 2.37 11.48 12.14
N GLU A 9 2.22 10.26 12.68
CA GLU A 9 3.20 9.19 12.49
C GLU A 9 3.33 8.76 11.02
N TYR A 10 2.21 8.69 10.30
CA TYR A 10 2.21 8.39 8.86
C TYR A 10 2.97 9.47 8.08
N MET A 11 2.64 10.74 8.31
CA MET A 11 3.30 11.85 7.62
C MET A 11 4.78 11.95 7.95
N ILE A 12 5.18 11.73 9.21
CA ILE A 12 6.59 11.66 9.61
C ILE A 12 7.30 10.54 8.83
N ALA A 13 6.68 9.38 8.69
CA ALA A 13 7.26 8.26 7.96
C ALA A 13 7.43 8.58 6.47
N VAL A 14 6.41 9.17 5.82
CA VAL A 14 6.47 9.59 4.41
C VAL A 14 7.58 10.63 4.20
N GLN A 15 7.63 11.66 5.05
CA GLN A 15 8.64 12.72 4.96
C GLN A 15 10.06 12.18 5.16
N ASP A 16 10.27 11.27 6.11
CA ASP A 16 11.59 10.65 6.34
C ASP A 16 12.03 9.79 5.15
N LEU A 17 11.13 9.02 4.56
CA LEU A 17 11.43 8.22 3.37
C LEU A 17 11.78 9.11 2.17
N VAL A 18 11.03 10.18 1.94
CA VAL A 18 11.33 11.16 0.87
C VAL A 18 12.67 11.86 1.12
N ARG A 19 12.95 12.25 2.35
CA ARG A 19 14.24 12.83 2.73
C ARG A 19 15.41 11.87 2.45
N LYS A 20 15.25 10.58 2.77
CA LYS A 20 16.25 9.54 2.49
C LYS A 20 16.43 9.29 1.00
N ALA A 21 15.39 9.49 0.19
CA ALA A 21 15.43 9.37 -1.26
C ALA A 21 15.96 10.65 -1.95
N SER A 22 16.24 11.72 -1.21
CA SER A 22 16.73 12.97 -1.79
C SER A 22 18.06 12.74 -2.51
N GLY A 23 18.18 13.29 -3.73
CA GLY A 23 19.36 13.11 -4.57
C GLY A 23 19.34 11.86 -5.48
N LEU A 24 18.32 10.99 -5.37
CA LEU A 24 18.21 9.82 -6.26
C LEU A 24 17.56 10.12 -7.61
N GLY A 25 17.13 11.36 -7.88
CA GLY A 25 16.52 11.74 -9.15
C GLY A 25 15.20 11.02 -9.41
N ILE A 26 14.28 11.07 -8.46
CA ILE A 26 12.98 10.39 -8.54
C ILE A 26 12.15 10.98 -9.69
N GLU A 27 11.77 10.16 -10.66
CA GLU A 27 10.95 10.56 -11.81
C GLU A 27 9.46 10.59 -11.44
N ARG A 28 9.00 9.67 -10.58
CA ARG A 28 7.62 9.59 -10.07
C ARG A 28 7.53 8.71 -8.83
N PHE A 29 6.45 8.90 -8.09
CA PHE A 29 6.09 8.03 -6.98
C PHE A 29 4.99 7.06 -7.40
N ILE A 30 5.14 5.79 -7.06
CA ILE A 30 4.06 4.81 -7.08
C ILE A 30 3.61 4.65 -5.62
N LEU A 31 2.39 5.06 -5.32
CA LEU A 31 1.84 5.07 -3.97
C LEU A 31 0.71 4.05 -3.85
N PRO A 32 0.98 2.81 -3.44
CA PRO A 32 -0.07 1.88 -3.03
C PRO A 32 -0.73 2.38 -1.75
N ILE A 33 -2.06 2.48 -1.77
CA ILE A 33 -2.86 2.91 -0.62
C ILE A 33 -3.93 1.89 -0.28
N GLY A 34 -4.46 1.94 0.93
CA GLY A 34 -5.42 0.98 1.45
C GLY A 34 -4.74 -0.18 2.14
N ASN A 35 -5.06 -1.40 1.71
CA ASN A 35 -4.41 -2.60 2.24
C ASN A 35 -4.65 -2.74 3.75
N ASP A 36 -5.93 -2.65 4.17
CA ASP A 36 -6.39 -2.46 5.54
C ASP A 36 -6.00 -1.08 6.12
N GLY A 37 -6.08 -0.04 5.29
CA GLY A 37 -5.87 1.34 5.72
C GLY A 37 -6.92 1.85 6.71
N MET A 38 -8.10 1.21 6.71
CA MET A 38 -9.15 1.40 7.72
C MET A 38 -9.45 0.07 8.40
N ASN A 39 -9.62 0.10 9.72
CA ASN A 39 -9.71 -1.11 10.55
C ASN A 39 -11.04 -1.87 10.44
N SER A 40 -12.08 -1.28 9.85
CA SER A 40 -13.40 -1.91 9.76
C SER A 40 -14.19 -1.49 8.52
N GLU A 41 -15.16 -2.30 8.13
CA GLU A 41 -16.13 -2.05 7.04
C GLU A 41 -17.26 -1.07 7.42
N GLY A 42 -17.02 -0.09 8.23
CA GLY A 42 -17.97 1.00 8.50
C GLY A 42 -18.95 0.72 9.64
N MET A 43 -20.28 0.90 9.41
CA MET A 43 -21.29 0.93 10.47
C MET A 43 -21.32 -0.29 11.41
N ARG A 44 -20.96 -1.46 10.90
CA ARG A 44 -20.97 -2.70 11.68
C ARG A 44 -19.75 -2.87 12.58
N GLY A 45 -18.67 -2.11 12.33
CA GLY A 45 -17.41 -2.27 13.06
C GLY A 45 -16.83 -3.67 12.94
N THR A 46 -16.90 -4.28 11.75
CA THR A 46 -16.42 -5.65 11.50
C THR A 46 -15.52 -5.70 10.27
N THR A 47 -14.76 -6.77 10.12
CA THR A 47 -14.15 -7.13 8.84
C THR A 47 -15.20 -7.56 7.82
N THR A 48 -14.81 -7.77 6.57
CA THR A 48 -15.69 -8.33 5.50
C THR A 48 -16.32 -9.67 5.88
N LYS A 49 -15.65 -10.47 6.71
CA LYS A 49 -16.12 -11.77 7.21
C LYS A 49 -16.93 -11.67 8.51
N GLY A 50 -17.18 -10.45 9.01
CA GLY A 50 -17.98 -10.22 10.22
C GLY A 50 -17.22 -10.30 11.53
N THR A 51 -15.88 -10.38 11.51
CA THR A 51 -15.08 -10.34 12.75
C THR A 51 -15.13 -8.94 13.36
N PRO A 52 -15.58 -8.78 14.62
CA PRO A 52 -15.66 -7.47 15.27
C PRO A 52 -14.30 -6.78 15.35
N GLN A 53 -14.29 -5.48 15.10
CA GLN A 53 -13.10 -4.62 15.16
C GLN A 53 -13.35 -3.46 16.13
N GLN A 54 -12.31 -3.07 16.87
CA GLN A 54 -12.38 -1.89 17.74
C GLN A 54 -11.79 -0.69 17.01
N ASP A 55 -12.65 0.24 16.62
CA ASP A 55 -12.24 1.53 16.08
C ASP A 55 -12.12 2.56 17.21
N SER A 56 -11.09 3.40 17.16
CA SER A 56 -10.87 4.48 18.13
C SER A 56 -11.71 5.73 17.86
N GLY A 57 -12.70 5.65 16.97
CA GLY A 57 -13.60 6.75 16.59
C GLY A 57 -14.81 6.23 15.82
N GLY A 58 -15.71 7.14 15.45
CA GLY A 58 -16.83 6.80 14.59
C GLY A 58 -16.39 6.42 13.17
N TRP A 59 -17.10 5.51 12.52
CA TRP A 59 -16.75 5.07 11.16
C TRP A 59 -16.69 6.23 10.13
N LYS A 60 -17.47 7.30 10.37
CA LYS A 60 -17.43 8.51 9.52
C LYS A 60 -16.13 9.28 9.71
N ASP A 61 -15.67 9.37 10.96
CA ASP A 61 -14.45 10.10 11.30
C ASP A 61 -13.22 9.35 10.76
N THR A 62 -13.19 8.02 10.90
CA THR A 62 -12.10 7.20 10.35
C THR A 62 -12.07 7.26 8.82
N PHE A 63 -13.21 7.24 8.13
CA PHE A 63 -13.25 7.40 6.68
C PHE A 63 -12.76 8.78 6.23
N ARG A 64 -13.25 9.83 6.89
CA ARG A 64 -12.85 11.21 6.57
C ARG A 64 -11.37 11.45 6.86
N GLY A 65 -10.89 11.04 8.02
CA GLY A 65 -9.48 11.15 8.39
C GLY A 65 -8.59 10.40 7.39
N TYR A 66 -8.99 9.20 6.97
CA TYR A 66 -8.21 8.42 6.02
C TYR A 66 -7.99 9.14 4.68
N TRP A 67 -9.06 9.54 3.99
CA TRP A 67 -8.88 10.18 2.69
C TRP A 67 -8.22 11.58 2.80
N GLN A 68 -8.45 12.31 3.88
CA GLN A 68 -7.76 13.58 4.16
C GLN A 68 -6.26 13.36 4.40
N LEU A 69 -5.87 12.33 5.15
CA LEU A 69 -4.48 11.96 5.32
C LEU A 69 -3.83 11.59 3.98
N MET A 70 -4.52 10.81 3.15
CA MET A 70 -4.01 10.45 1.82
C MET A 70 -3.84 11.69 0.93
N THR A 71 -4.79 12.62 0.92
CA THR A 71 -4.62 13.88 0.15
C THR A 71 -3.43 14.69 0.65
N THR A 72 -3.23 14.79 1.97
CA THR A 72 -2.06 15.48 2.54
C THR A 72 -0.74 14.84 2.09
N ALA A 73 -0.66 13.50 2.11
CA ALA A 73 0.53 12.79 1.67
C ALA A 73 0.77 12.93 0.16
N ILE A 74 -0.28 12.82 -0.65
CA ILE A 74 -0.21 12.97 -2.10
C ILE A 74 0.24 14.39 -2.48
N ASP A 75 -0.35 15.41 -1.86
CA ASP A 75 0.01 16.82 -2.09
C ASP A 75 1.47 17.09 -1.74
N PHE A 76 1.98 16.49 -0.65
CA PHE A 76 3.40 16.57 -0.31
C PHE A 76 4.31 15.86 -1.33
N LEU A 77 3.91 14.69 -1.81
CA LEU A 77 4.70 13.92 -2.78
C LEU A 77 4.72 14.59 -4.16
N LYS A 78 3.58 15.07 -4.65
CA LYS A 78 3.48 15.69 -5.99
C LYS A 78 4.28 16.99 -6.12
N GLU A 79 4.60 17.66 -5.01
CA GLU A 79 5.56 18.79 -5.03
C GLU A 79 6.97 18.37 -5.47
N LYS A 80 7.30 17.08 -5.42
CA LYS A 80 8.63 16.56 -5.73
C LYS A 80 8.66 15.83 -7.07
N ALA A 81 7.63 15.03 -7.38
CA ALA A 81 7.48 14.31 -8.66
C ALA A 81 6.02 13.84 -8.80
N PRO A 82 5.54 13.53 -10.01
CA PRO A 82 4.21 12.97 -10.24
C PRO A 82 3.94 11.71 -9.40
N VAL A 83 2.67 11.50 -9.04
CA VAL A 83 2.23 10.41 -8.16
C VAL A 83 1.21 9.53 -8.86
N ASP A 84 1.50 8.23 -8.95
CA ASP A 84 0.55 7.21 -9.40
C ASP A 84 0.02 6.47 -8.17
N ILE A 85 -1.27 6.62 -7.90
CA ILE A 85 -1.95 6.01 -6.76
C ILE A 85 -2.53 4.67 -7.19
N ILE A 86 -2.22 3.63 -6.42
CA ILE A 86 -2.73 2.28 -6.62
C ILE A 86 -3.64 1.93 -5.44
N VAL A 87 -4.94 1.84 -5.66
CA VAL A 87 -5.91 1.54 -4.60
C VAL A 87 -6.04 0.04 -4.40
N ILE A 88 -5.73 -0.44 -3.19
CA ILE A 88 -5.77 -1.86 -2.82
C ILE A 88 -6.72 -2.03 -1.64
N SER A 89 -7.84 -2.70 -1.86
CA SER A 89 -8.77 -3.05 -0.79
C SER A 89 -8.26 -4.24 0.01
N GLY A 90 -8.34 -4.14 1.33
CA GLY A 90 -8.03 -5.24 2.23
C GLY A 90 -9.27 -6.01 2.69
N ASN A 91 -9.12 -6.91 3.65
CA ASN A 91 -10.23 -7.65 4.22
C ASN A 91 -10.94 -6.89 5.37
N HIS A 92 -10.38 -5.78 5.82
CA HIS A 92 -10.99 -4.90 6.83
C HIS A 92 -11.75 -3.71 6.21
N ASP A 93 -11.43 -3.31 4.99
CA ASP A 93 -11.90 -2.06 4.39
C ASP A 93 -12.30 -2.18 2.91
N TYR A 94 -12.73 -3.35 2.48
CA TYR A 94 -12.95 -3.67 1.06
C TYR A 94 -13.84 -2.65 0.34
N GLU A 95 -15.02 -2.40 0.89
CA GLU A 95 -15.99 -1.46 0.34
C GLU A 95 -15.55 -0.01 0.54
N ARG A 96 -15.07 0.31 1.73
CA ARG A 96 -14.65 1.67 2.09
C ARG A 96 -13.45 2.14 1.29
N MET A 97 -12.50 1.24 1.00
CA MET A 97 -11.37 1.59 0.15
C MET A 97 -11.75 1.92 -1.28
N PHE A 98 -12.75 1.20 -1.83
CA PHE A 98 -13.29 1.56 -3.14
C PHE A 98 -13.85 2.99 -3.14
N TYR A 99 -14.64 3.35 -2.13
CA TYR A 99 -15.17 4.71 -1.99
C TYR A 99 -14.06 5.75 -1.78
N ALA A 100 -13.06 5.44 -0.97
CA ALA A 100 -11.91 6.32 -0.79
C ALA A 100 -11.14 6.54 -2.10
N GLY A 101 -10.97 5.50 -2.89
CA GLY A 101 -10.38 5.58 -4.23
C GLY A 101 -11.16 6.50 -5.16
N ASP A 102 -12.48 6.42 -5.16
CA ASP A 102 -13.36 7.31 -5.96
C ASP A 102 -13.29 8.77 -5.48
N VAL A 103 -13.23 8.99 -4.15
CA VAL A 103 -13.00 10.34 -3.59
C VAL A 103 -11.69 10.92 -4.11
N LEU A 104 -10.59 10.15 -4.07
CA LEU A 104 -9.29 10.60 -4.55
C LEU A 104 -9.28 10.82 -6.07
N ALA A 105 -9.89 9.92 -6.85
CA ALA A 105 -10.03 10.08 -8.29
C ALA A 105 -10.82 11.35 -8.65
N GLY A 106 -11.90 11.63 -7.91
CA GLY A 106 -12.68 12.85 -8.07
C GLY A 106 -11.89 14.10 -7.63
N TRP A 107 -11.10 14.01 -6.56
CA TRP A 107 -10.30 15.10 -6.03
C TRP A 107 -9.20 15.53 -7.03
N TYR A 108 -8.49 14.57 -7.59
CA TYR A 108 -7.37 14.81 -8.51
C TYR A 108 -7.74 14.73 -10.00
N ARG A 109 -9.03 14.68 -10.37
CA ARG A 109 -9.46 14.53 -11.77
C ARG A 109 -8.91 15.55 -12.76
N ASN A 110 -8.51 16.73 -12.28
CA ASN A 110 -7.95 17.82 -13.08
C ASN A 110 -6.46 18.07 -12.81
N ASP A 111 -5.80 17.19 -12.06
CA ASP A 111 -4.39 17.30 -11.74
C ASP A 111 -3.59 16.37 -12.65
N ALA A 112 -2.74 16.95 -13.51
CA ALA A 112 -1.97 16.18 -14.49
C ALA A 112 -0.82 15.37 -13.86
N ASP A 113 -0.42 15.72 -12.63
CA ASP A 113 0.67 15.06 -11.91
C ASP A 113 0.20 13.92 -11.02
N VAL A 114 -1.12 13.67 -10.95
CA VAL A 114 -1.69 12.60 -10.11
C VAL A 114 -2.58 11.69 -10.94
N THR A 115 -2.30 10.39 -10.90
CA THR A 115 -3.19 9.37 -11.46
C THR A 115 -3.73 8.46 -10.37
N VAL A 116 -4.93 7.92 -10.53
CA VAL A 116 -5.57 7.02 -9.56
C VAL A 116 -6.06 5.76 -10.25
N ASP A 117 -5.45 4.62 -9.94
CA ASP A 117 -5.99 3.31 -10.32
C ASP A 117 -6.92 2.77 -9.22
N ASN A 118 -8.22 3.03 -9.38
CA ASN A 118 -9.30 2.45 -8.58
C ASN A 118 -10.13 1.47 -9.42
N SER A 119 -9.50 0.73 -10.32
CA SER A 119 -10.16 -0.32 -11.12
C SER A 119 -10.68 -1.45 -10.21
N TYR A 120 -11.66 -2.23 -10.69
CA TYR A 120 -12.36 -3.23 -9.87
C TYR A 120 -11.53 -4.46 -9.49
N SER A 121 -10.39 -4.67 -10.16
CA SER A 121 -9.51 -5.80 -9.83
C SER A 121 -8.91 -5.65 -8.44
N SER A 122 -8.92 -6.72 -7.64
CA SER A 122 -8.23 -6.79 -6.36
C SER A 122 -6.71 -6.91 -6.51
N ARG A 123 -6.22 -7.27 -7.68
CA ARG A 123 -4.82 -7.28 -8.06
C ARG A 123 -4.57 -6.16 -9.03
N LYS A 124 -3.58 -5.32 -8.72
CA LYS A 124 -3.17 -4.19 -9.54
C LYS A 124 -1.81 -4.46 -10.14
N TYR A 125 -1.63 -4.02 -11.35
CA TYR A 125 -0.38 -4.19 -12.09
C TYR A 125 0.16 -2.84 -12.53
N TYR A 126 1.44 -2.66 -12.34
CA TYR A 126 2.13 -1.43 -12.74
C TYR A 126 3.36 -1.77 -13.56
N GLU A 127 3.48 -1.15 -14.73
CA GLU A 127 4.64 -1.28 -15.60
C GLU A 127 5.51 -0.04 -15.54
N TYR A 128 6.79 -0.25 -15.26
CA TYR A 128 7.79 0.82 -15.31
C TYR A 128 9.02 0.35 -16.08
N GLY A 129 9.07 0.68 -17.35
CA GLY A 129 10.12 0.22 -18.27
C GLY A 129 10.19 -1.30 -18.36
N LYS A 130 11.24 -1.93 -17.82
CA LYS A 130 11.39 -3.38 -17.78
C LYS A 130 10.88 -4.03 -16.49
N ASN A 131 10.21 -3.26 -15.64
CA ASN A 131 9.66 -3.76 -14.39
C ASN A 131 8.16 -4.00 -14.50
N MET A 132 7.68 -5.10 -13.93
CA MET A 132 6.29 -5.40 -13.69
C MET A 132 6.08 -5.60 -12.20
N LEU A 133 5.28 -4.73 -11.60
CA LEU A 133 4.92 -4.81 -10.19
C LEU A 133 3.46 -5.25 -10.07
N MET A 134 3.19 -6.19 -9.20
CA MET A 134 1.85 -6.58 -8.80
C MET A 134 1.63 -6.14 -7.36
N PHE A 135 0.47 -5.52 -7.10
CA PHE A 135 0.04 -5.14 -5.78
C PHE A 135 -1.26 -5.86 -5.46
N THR A 136 -1.34 -6.48 -4.30
CA THR A 136 -2.54 -7.14 -3.78
C THR A 136 -2.52 -7.12 -2.26
N HIS A 137 -3.67 -7.32 -1.62
CA HIS A 137 -3.70 -7.45 -0.17
C HIS A 137 -2.98 -8.71 0.32
N GLY A 138 -3.17 -9.83 -0.36
CA GLY A 138 -2.46 -11.08 -0.07
C GLY A 138 -3.20 -12.01 0.89
N ASP A 139 -4.50 -11.78 1.16
CA ASP A 139 -5.35 -12.64 1.99
C ASP A 139 -5.99 -13.82 1.22
N LYS A 140 -5.99 -13.76 -0.11
CA LYS A 140 -6.69 -14.73 -0.98
C LYS A 140 -5.74 -15.63 -1.75
N GLU A 141 -4.58 -15.10 -2.14
CA GLU A 141 -3.62 -15.80 -2.98
C GLU A 141 -2.59 -16.56 -2.15
N LYS A 142 -2.22 -17.76 -2.62
CA LYS A 142 -1.04 -18.44 -2.08
C LYS A 142 0.21 -17.77 -2.67
N PRO A 143 1.21 -17.40 -1.85
CA PRO A 143 2.40 -16.70 -2.34
C PRO A 143 3.12 -17.42 -3.50
N ALA A 144 3.17 -18.74 -3.47
CA ALA A 144 3.82 -19.54 -4.52
C ALA A 144 3.09 -19.49 -5.88
N ASP A 145 1.80 -19.19 -5.89
CA ASP A 145 0.97 -19.12 -7.10
C ASP A 145 1.00 -17.72 -7.75
N MET A 146 1.39 -16.69 -7.00
CA MET A 146 1.36 -15.29 -7.47
C MET A 146 2.17 -15.04 -8.74
N PRO A 147 3.36 -15.64 -8.95
CA PRO A 147 4.09 -15.50 -10.22
C PRO A 147 3.31 -16.05 -11.43
N LEU A 148 2.58 -17.14 -11.27
CA LEU A 148 1.75 -17.70 -12.32
C LEU A 148 0.51 -16.81 -12.58
N ILE A 149 -0.08 -16.27 -11.52
CA ILE A 149 -1.18 -15.31 -11.63
C ILE A 149 -0.74 -14.08 -12.43
N MET A 150 0.44 -13.51 -12.14
CA MET A 150 0.99 -12.39 -12.94
C MET A 150 1.08 -12.74 -14.42
N ALA A 151 1.60 -13.92 -14.74
CA ALA A 151 1.80 -14.36 -16.13
C ALA A 151 0.48 -14.63 -16.86
N THR A 152 -0.54 -15.12 -16.16
CA THR A 152 -1.84 -15.47 -16.75
C THR A 152 -2.79 -14.28 -16.87
N GLU A 153 -2.77 -13.34 -15.90
CA GLU A 153 -3.65 -12.16 -15.93
C GLU A 153 -3.12 -11.06 -16.85
N ASN A 154 -1.79 -10.91 -16.97
CA ASN A 154 -1.16 -9.92 -17.83
C ASN A 154 -0.02 -10.51 -18.68
N PRO A 155 -0.31 -11.44 -19.58
CA PRO A 155 0.70 -12.16 -20.35
C PRO A 155 1.55 -11.22 -21.23
N GLU A 156 0.96 -10.17 -21.78
CA GLU A 156 1.67 -9.20 -22.60
C GLU A 156 2.69 -8.37 -21.80
N MET A 157 2.26 -7.83 -20.64
CA MET A 157 3.16 -7.10 -19.74
C MET A 157 4.23 -8.04 -19.20
N PHE A 158 3.87 -9.28 -18.87
CA PHE A 158 4.80 -10.28 -18.42
C PHE A 158 5.88 -10.60 -19.47
N ALA A 159 5.47 -10.73 -20.75
CA ALA A 159 6.42 -11.05 -21.83
C ALA A 159 7.43 -9.93 -22.13
N ARG A 160 7.00 -8.66 -22.04
CA ARG A 160 7.89 -7.52 -22.39
C ARG A 160 8.72 -6.98 -21.22
N THR A 161 8.47 -7.43 -19.98
CA THR A 161 9.22 -7.05 -18.77
C THR A 161 10.21 -8.13 -18.36
N SER A 162 11.24 -7.77 -17.61
CA SER A 162 12.30 -8.68 -17.17
C SER A 162 12.42 -8.76 -15.65
N HIS A 163 12.03 -7.71 -14.93
CA HIS A 163 12.10 -7.62 -13.48
C HIS A 163 10.69 -7.62 -12.92
N ARG A 164 10.38 -8.57 -12.02
CA ARG A 164 9.04 -8.77 -11.51
C ARG A 164 9.05 -8.94 -10.01
N GLU A 165 8.14 -8.26 -9.34
CA GLU A 165 7.97 -8.39 -7.90
C GLU A 165 6.49 -8.21 -7.52
N VAL A 166 6.05 -8.92 -6.47
CA VAL A 166 4.72 -8.81 -5.88
C VAL A 166 4.85 -8.16 -4.52
N HIS A 167 4.04 -7.15 -4.24
CA HIS A 167 3.95 -6.47 -2.96
C HIS A 167 2.59 -6.74 -2.32
N CYS A 168 2.61 -7.29 -1.10
CA CYS A 168 1.44 -7.65 -0.31
C CYS A 168 1.46 -7.00 1.07
N GLY A 169 0.29 -6.83 1.67
CA GLY A 169 0.13 -6.47 3.08
C GLY A 169 -0.29 -7.66 3.94
N HIS A 170 -1.43 -7.55 4.61
CA HIS A 170 -2.14 -8.58 5.37
C HIS A 170 -1.40 -9.19 6.57
N LEU A 171 -0.17 -9.62 6.41
CA LEU A 171 0.56 -10.35 7.47
C LEU A 171 1.15 -9.43 8.55
N HIS A 172 1.13 -8.12 8.38
CA HIS A 172 1.68 -7.10 9.29
C HIS A 172 3.16 -7.29 9.65
N LYS A 173 3.88 -8.16 8.93
CA LYS A 173 5.31 -8.46 9.13
C LYS A 173 6.03 -8.53 7.81
N GLU A 174 7.31 -8.22 7.83
CA GLU A 174 8.15 -8.39 6.66
C GLU A 174 8.39 -9.89 6.40
N MET A 175 8.08 -10.32 5.19
CA MET A 175 8.42 -11.65 4.69
C MET A 175 8.72 -11.55 3.19
N VAL A 176 9.85 -12.07 2.76
CA VAL A 176 10.24 -12.08 1.35
C VAL A 176 10.56 -13.51 0.95
N ASN A 177 9.83 -14.01 -0.01
CA ASN A 177 10.09 -15.32 -0.63
C ASN A 177 10.33 -15.13 -2.13
N GLU A 178 11.20 -15.94 -2.69
CA GLU A 178 11.46 -15.96 -4.12
C GLU A 178 10.92 -17.25 -4.74
N TYR A 179 10.10 -17.10 -5.77
CA TYR A 179 9.53 -18.20 -6.53
C TYR A 179 9.92 -18.06 -8.00
N ARG A 180 10.86 -18.93 -8.45
CA ARG A 180 11.33 -18.95 -9.85
C ARG A 180 11.79 -17.59 -10.37
N GLY A 181 12.55 -16.85 -9.55
CA GLY A 181 13.10 -15.54 -9.90
C GLY A 181 12.14 -14.37 -9.70
N ILE A 182 10.93 -14.58 -9.18
CA ILE A 182 9.98 -13.52 -8.83
C ILE A 182 9.85 -13.45 -7.31
N LYS A 183 10.11 -12.27 -6.75
CA LYS A 183 9.96 -12.04 -5.32
C LYS A 183 8.52 -11.71 -4.98
N VAL A 184 8.03 -12.35 -3.93
CA VAL A 184 6.77 -12.04 -3.27
C VAL A 184 7.10 -11.48 -1.90
N ARG A 185 6.77 -10.23 -1.70
CA ARG A 185 7.10 -9.45 -0.51
C ARG A 185 5.84 -9.08 0.25
N PHE A 186 5.75 -9.52 1.49
CA PHE A 186 4.81 -8.97 2.46
C PHE A 186 5.49 -7.84 3.21
N ILE A 187 4.87 -6.67 3.19
CA ILE A 187 5.42 -5.46 3.82
C ILE A 187 4.95 -5.36 5.27
N PRO A 188 5.78 -4.82 6.17
CA PRO A 188 5.38 -4.56 7.55
C PRO A 188 4.33 -3.45 7.62
N SER A 189 3.59 -3.40 8.73
CA SER A 189 2.65 -2.32 9.01
C SER A 189 3.33 -1.16 9.76
N ILE A 190 2.87 0.05 9.50
CA ILE A 190 3.20 1.22 10.32
C ILE A 190 2.24 1.38 11.51
N CYS A 191 1.08 0.70 11.46
CA CYS A 191 0.09 0.75 12.54
C CYS A 191 0.56 -0.07 13.76
N PRO A 192 0.13 0.28 14.98
CA PRO A 192 0.38 -0.55 16.15
C PRO A 192 -0.31 -1.90 16.04
N ASN A 193 0.30 -2.91 16.64
CA ASN A 193 -0.34 -4.21 16.78
C ASN A 193 -1.63 -4.05 17.60
N ASP A 194 -2.70 -4.68 17.15
CA ASP A 194 -3.94 -4.79 17.90
C ASP A 194 -3.80 -5.80 19.06
N GLU A 195 -4.84 -5.90 19.86
CA GLU A 195 -4.83 -6.77 21.04
C GLU A 195 -4.75 -8.26 20.68
N TRP A 196 -5.31 -8.65 19.53
CA TRP A 196 -5.22 -10.02 19.01
C TRP A 196 -3.78 -10.39 18.65
N HIS A 197 -3.05 -9.51 17.96
CA HIS A 197 -1.63 -9.73 17.62
C HIS A 197 -0.78 -9.88 18.88
N LYS A 198 -1.04 -9.05 19.92
CA LYS A 198 -0.35 -9.15 21.21
C LYS A 198 -0.62 -10.48 21.92
N GLN A 199 -1.88 -10.93 21.94
CA GLN A 199 -2.27 -12.21 22.58
C GLN A 199 -1.63 -13.40 21.84
N MET A 200 -1.46 -13.31 20.53
CA MET A 200 -0.82 -14.36 19.72
C MET A 200 0.72 -14.29 19.73
N GLY A 201 1.32 -13.32 20.44
CA GLY A 201 2.77 -13.15 20.50
C GLY A 201 3.38 -12.60 19.22
N TYR A 202 2.59 -11.98 18.35
CA TYR A 202 3.08 -11.35 17.13
C TYR A 202 3.52 -9.92 17.42
N GLU A 203 4.80 -9.73 17.65
CA GLU A 203 5.43 -8.41 17.74
C GLU A 203 6.21 -8.12 16.44
N ALA A 204 5.57 -7.44 15.50
CA ALA A 204 6.26 -6.92 14.33
C ALA A 204 6.75 -5.49 14.58
N LYS A 205 7.93 -5.16 14.06
CA LYS A 205 8.42 -3.78 14.08
C LYS A 205 7.55 -2.92 13.16
N ARG A 206 7.09 -1.79 13.69
CA ARG A 206 6.33 -0.79 12.93
C ARG A 206 7.29 -0.04 12.02
N THR A 207 7.20 -0.29 10.72
CA THR A 207 8.11 0.32 9.73
C THR A 207 7.39 0.71 8.46
N GLY A 208 7.75 1.88 7.93
CA GLY A 208 7.43 2.26 6.56
C GLY A 208 8.58 1.89 5.62
N GLN A 209 8.28 1.49 4.41
CA GLN A 209 9.28 1.12 3.41
C GLN A 209 9.01 1.83 2.08
N ALA A 210 10.09 2.23 1.38
CA ALA A 210 10.05 2.72 0.02
C ALA A 210 11.11 1.98 -0.82
N TYR A 211 10.74 1.63 -2.04
CA TYR A 211 11.55 0.82 -2.95
C TYR A 211 12.00 1.65 -4.14
N ILE A 212 13.29 1.61 -4.44
CA ILE A 212 13.92 2.39 -5.51
C ILE A 212 14.06 1.51 -6.74
N TRP A 213 13.28 1.80 -7.76
CA TRP A 213 13.25 1.05 -9.00
C TRP A 213 13.94 1.81 -10.13
N ASN A 214 14.86 1.14 -10.79
CA ASN A 214 15.45 1.63 -12.02
C ASN A 214 14.65 1.10 -13.22
N LYS A 215 14.36 1.95 -14.16
CA LYS A 215 13.55 1.65 -15.34
C LYS A 215 14.00 0.40 -16.13
N PHE A 216 15.30 0.10 -16.11
CA PHE A 216 15.88 -0.98 -16.90
C PHE A 216 16.56 -2.08 -16.07
N LYS A 217 16.96 -1.78 -14.82
CA LYS A 217 17.79 -2.65 -14.00
C LYS A 217 17.03 -3.33 -12.85
N GLY A 218 15.75 -3.01 -12.67
CA GLY A 218 14.96 -3.58 -11.57
C GLY A 218 15.11 -2.79 -10.26
N LEU A 219 14.91 -3.49 -9.14
CA LEU A 219 15.05 -2.92 -7.80
C LEU A 219 16.53 -2.66 -7.49
N GLU A 220 16.89 -1.40 -7.26
CA GLU A 220 18.26 -0.99 -6.89
C GLU A 220 18.46 -0.88 -5.38
N GLY A 221 17.38 -0.72 -4.61
CA GLY A 221 17.44 -0.63 -3.16
C GLY A 221 16.09 -0.37 -2.53
N TYR A 222 16.08 -0.39 -1.20
CA TYR A 222 14.91 0.06 -0.44
C TYR A 222 15.33 0.91 0.76
N LEU A 223 14.46 1.80 1.14
CA LEU A 223 14.60 2.68 2.30
C LEU A 223 13.59 2.26 3.34
N GLN A 224 13.97 2.38 4.60
CA GLN A 224 13.11 2.04 5.74
C GLN A 224 13.08 3.18 6.73
N THR A 225 11.93 3.40 7.33
CA THR A 225 11.75 4.26 8.49
C THR A 225 11.05 3.50 9.60
N ASN A 226 11.54 3.65 10.84
CA ASN A 226 10.91 3.05 11.99
C ASN A 226 9.94 4.07 12.60
N VAL A 227 8.71 3.66 12.80
CA VAL A 227 7.73 4.46 13.52
C VAL A 227 7.97 4.28 15.02
N ARG A 228 7.99 5.38 15.76
CA ARG A 228 8.26 5.34 17.21
C ARG A 228 7.21 4.51 17.94
N ILE A 229 7.66 3.71 18.87
CA ILE A 229 6.84 2.92 19.80
C ILE A 229 6.19 3.86 20.81
#